data_633eab6f54a9123af2e9b129f112cb35
#
_entry.id   633eab6f54a9123af2e9b129f112cb35
#
_cell.length_a   1.000
_cell.length_b   1.000
_cell.length_c   1.000
_cell.angle_alpha   90.00
_cell.angle_beta   90.00
_cell.angle_gamma   90.00
#
_symmetry.space_group_name_H-M   'P 1'
#
loop_
_entity.id
_entity.type
_entity.pdbx_description
1 polymer ?
#
loop_
_entity_poly.entity_id
_entity_poly.type
_entity_poly.pdbx_seq_one_letter_code
_entity_poly.pdbx_strand_id
1 'polypeptide(L)'
;MTYEWAREKALKVARSILEGDVGIIEGARLLSSFGHELVPDWTLDPDFVVLGALDSETDHLPVGAERKLWEEKALAERDAIVSRIEAEAKEEVESACRNILRRFAGA
;
A
#
# COMPACT_ATOMS: atom_id res chain seq x y z
N MET A 1 5.60 15.09 10.80
CA MET A 1 5.30 14.82 9.38
C MET A 1 4.29 15.86 8.91
N THR A 2 4.56 16.54 7.81
CA THR A 2 3.67 17.58 7.28
C THR A 2 2.75 17.01 6.20
N TYR A 3 1.63 17.71 5.96
CA TYR A 3 0.70 17.36 4.88
C TYR A 3 1.44 17.30 3.52
N GLU A 4 2.23 18.31 3.19
CA GLU A 4 2.95 18.36 1.91
C GLU A 4 3.93 17.21 1.75
N TRP A 5 4.66 16.86 2.79
CA TRP A 5 5.57 15.72 2.77
C TRP A 5 4.80 14.42 2.52
N ALA A 6 3.71 14.19 3.27
CA ALA A 6 2.89 13.00 3.12
C ALA A 6 2.26 12.92 1.72
N ARG A 7 1.79 14.06 1.21
CA ARG A 7 1.21 14.15 -0.13
C ARG A 7 2.22 13.73 -1.22
N GLU A 8 3.43 14.30 -1.18
CA GLU A 8 4.47 13.95 -2.14
C GLU A 8 4.85 12.47 -2.09
N LYS A 9 4.98 11.93 -0.88
CA LYS A 9 5.30 10.51 -0.69
C LYS A 9 4.17 9.61 -1.19
N ALA A 10 2.94 9.94 -0.88
CA ALA A 10 1.78 9.16 -1.31
C ALA A 10 1.66 9.14 -2.84
N LEU A 11 1.85 10.27 -3.49
CA LEU A 11 1.82 10.35 -4.96
C LEU A 11 2.91 9.48 -5.58
N LYS A 12 4.11 9.54 -5.02
CA LYS A 12 5.24 8.74 -5.50
C LYS A 12 4.96 7.24 -5.35
N VAL A 13 4.47 6.82 -4.19
CA VAL A 13 4.16 5.41 -3.92
C VAL A 13 3.03 4.93 -4.82
N ALA A 14 1.97 5.72 -4.98
CA ALA A 14 0.85 5.36 -5.85
C ALA A 14 1.31 5.13 -7.30
N ARG A 15 2.18 5.98 -7.82
CA ARG A 15 2.75 5.80 -9.16
C ARG A 15 3.58 4.52 -9.23
N SER A 16 4.42 4.29 -8.22
CA SER A 16 5.29 3.10 -8.17
C SER A 16 4.49 1.80 -8.15
N ILE A 17 3.35 1.78 -7.46
CA ILE A 17 2.44 0.62 -7.47
C ILE A 17 1.89 0.39 -8.87
N LEU A 18 1.41 1.44 -9.52
CA LEU A 18 0.82 1.34 -10.87
C LEU A 18 1.85 0.93 -11.92
N GLU A 19 3.11 1.31 -11.73
CA GLU A 19 4.21 0.95 -12.62
C GLU A 19 4.78 -0.45 -12.33
N GLY A 20 4.38 -1.07 -11.23
CA GLY A 20 4.88 -2.38 -10.85
C GLY A 20 6.21 -2.37 -10.12
N ASP A 21 6.71 -1.19 -9.73
CA ASP A 21 7.98 -1.06 -9.03
C ASP A 21 7.87 -1.38 -7.54
N VAL A 22 6.66 -1.26 -6.98
CA VAL A 22 6.37 -1.60 -5.59
C VAL A 22 5.22 -2.58 -5.58
N GLY A 23 5.32 -3.63 -4.77
CA GLY A 23 4.28 -4.64 -4.66
C GLY A 23 2.97 -4.10 -4.08
N ILE A 24 1.89 -4.83 -4.31
CA ILE A 24 0.54 -4.42 -3.89
C ILE A 24 0.43 -4.31 -2.37
N ILE A 25 0.89 -5.33 -1.63
CA ILE A 25 0.83 -5.31 -0.16
C ILE A 25 1.78 -4.26 0.41
N GLU A 26 3.02 -4.25 -0.05
CA GLU A 26 4.01 -3.27 0.42
C GLU A 26 3.52 -1.84 0.15
N GLY A 27 3.00 -1.61 -1.04
CA GLY A 27 2.48 -0.30 -1.42
C GLY A 27 1.29 0.14 -0.58
N ALA A 28 0.35 -0.77 -0.33
CA ALA A 28 -0.81 -0.49 0.53
C ALA A 28 -0.37 -0.14 1.95
N ARG A 29 0.63 -0.85 2.47
CA ARG A 29 1.20 -0.58 3.79
C ARG A 29 1.83 0.81 3.87
N LEU A 30 2.58 1.18 2.84
CA LEU A 30 3.19 2.50 2.76
C LEU A 30 2.14 3.61 2.65
N LEU A 31 1.16 3.44 1.75
CA LEU A 31 0.10 4.44 1.56
C LEU A 31 -0.75 4.63 2.82
N SER A 32 -1.09 3.53 3.49
CA SER A 32 -1.87 3.60 4.75
C SER A 32 -1.18 4.46 5.79
N SER A 33 0.14 4.41 5.84
CA SER A 33 0.92 5.18 6.82
C SER A 33 0.77 6.69 6.63
N PHE A 34 0.39 7.13 5.43
CA PHE A 34 0.19 8.56 5.15
C PHE A 34 -1.26 9.02 5.30
N GLY A 35 -2.20 8.09 5.49
CA GLY A 35 -3.63 8.41 5.53
C GLY A 35 -4.00 9.44 6.58
N HIS A 36 -3.41 9.34 7.78
CA HIS A 36 -3.68 10.26 8.88
C HIS A 36 -3.36 11.71 8.56
N GLU A 37 -2.37 11.93 7.70
CA GLU A 37 -1.94 13.28 7.32
C GLU A 37 -2.76 13.84 6.15
N LEU A 38 -3.32 12.97 5.32
CA LEU A 38 -3.95 13.38 4.07
C LEU A 38 -5.45 13.57 4.16
N VAL A 39 -6.12 12.81 5.02
CA VAL A 39 -7.59 12.88 5.17
C VAL A 39 -7.96 12.96 6.64
N PRO A 40 -9.10 13.60 6.97
CA PRO A 40 -9.52 13.77 8.36
C PRO A 40 -9.75 12.45 9.09
N ASP A 41 -10.36 11.48 8.42
CA ASP A 41 -10.63 10.15 8.97
C ASP A 41 -10.48 9.12 7.85
N TRP A 42 -9.35 8.41 7.85
CA TRP A 42 -9.06 7.42 6.83
C TRP A 42 -10.05 6.25 6.84
N THR A 43 -10.67 5.97 8.00
CA THR A 43 -11.63 4.88 8.12
C THR A 43 -12.93 5.14 7.34
N LEU A 44 -13.19 6.40 7.03
CA LEU A 44 -14.35 6.82 6.24
C LEU A 44 -13.99 7.15 4.79
N ASP A 45 -12.71 7.12 4.47
CA ASP A 45 -12.24 7.45 3.12
C ASP A 45 -12.24 6.20 2.24
N PRO A 46 -12.94 6.21 1.09
CA PRO A 46 -13.08 5.01 0.27
C PRO A 46 -11.76 4.44 -0.25
N ASP A 47 -10.76 5.26 -0.47
CA ASP A 47 -9.46 4.79 -0.97
C ASP A 47 -8.57 4.30 0.17
N PHE A 48 -8.45 5.08 1.24
CA PHE A 48 -7.60 4.72 2.37
C PHE A 48 -8.16 3.57 3.20
N VAL A 49 -9.49 3.38 3.24
CA VAL A 49 -10.06 2.24 3.95
C VAL A 49 -9.69 0.91 3.28
N VAL A 50 -9.66 0.88 1.96
CA VAL A 50 -9.23 -0.31 1.20
C VAL A 50 -7.76 -0.63 1.50
N LEU A 51 -6.91 0.39 1.44
CA LEU A 51 -5.47 0.23 1.69
C LEU A 51 -5.20 -0.18 3.14
N GLY A 52 -5.87 0.45 4.09
CA GLY A 52 -5.73 0.14 5.51
C GLY A 52 -6.21 -1.26 5.87
N ALA A 53 -7.31 -1.71 5.26
CA ALA A 53 -7.82 -3.06 5.47
C ALA A 53 -6.82 -4.11 4.98
N LEU A 54 -6.25 -3.91 3.79
CA LEU A 54 -5.24 -4.81 3.26
C LEU A 54 -3.99 -4.84 4.14
N ASP A 55 -3.53 -3.68 4.59
CA ASP A 55 -2.39 -3.59 5.50
C ASP A 55 -2.65 -4.39 6.79
N SER A 56 -3.81 -4.20 7.41
CA SER A 56 -4.17 -4.92 8.64
C SER A 56 -4.26 -6.43 8.44
N GLU A 57 -4.81 -6.87 7.31
CA GLU A 57 -4.94 -8.29 7.02
C GLU A 57 -3.61 -8.96 6.71
N THR A 58 -2.61 -8.19 6.28
CA THR A 58 -1.33 -8.73 5.81
C THR A 58 -0.13 -8.27 6.65
N ASP A 59 -0.35 -7.66 7.80
CA ASP A 59 0.74 -7.11 8.61
C ASP A 59 1.73 -8.18 9.09
N HIS A 60 1.29 -9.44 9.15
CA HIS A 60 2.12 -10.58 9.54
C HIS A 60 2.93 -11.17 8.38
N LEU A 61 2.73 -10.69 7.16
CA LEU A 61 3.43 -11.23 5.99
C LEU A 61 4.69 -10.42 5.68
N PRO A 62 5.81 -11.09 5.36
CA PRO A 62 7.05 -10.39 5.03
C PRO A 62 7.02 -9.81 3.61
N VAL A 63 7.20 -8.49 3.51
CA VAL A 63 7.31 -7.79 2.23
C VAL A 63 8.42 -6.75 2.32
N GLY A 64 8.96 -6.37 1.16
CA GLY A 64 9.99 -5.35 1.12
C GLY A 64 11.25 -5.75 1.86
N ALA A 65 11.88 -4.80 2.53
CA ALA A 65 13.16 -5.01 3.22
C ALA A 65 13.09 -5.98 4.40
N GLU A 66 11.93 -6.13 5.03
CA GLU A 66 11.80 -7.03 6.17
C GLU A 66 11.97 -8.50 5.80
N ARG A 67 11.86 -8.85 4.51
CA ARG A 67 12.08 -10.21 4.04
C ARG A 67 13.46 -10.74 4.41
N LYS A 68 14.44 -9.86 4.54
CA LYS A 68 15.82 -10.23 4.90
C LYS A 68 15.93 -10.82 6.31
N LEU A 69 14.93 -10.61 7.14
CA LEU A 69 14.89 -11.11 8.51
C LEU A 69 14.30 -12.52 8.61
N TRP A 70 13.81 -13.06 7.51
CA TRP A 70 13.13 -14.36 7.46
C TRP A 70 14.02 -15.44 6.85
N GLU A 71 13.86 -16.66 7.35
CA GLU A 71 14.52 -17.83 6.76
C GLU A 71 13.97 -18.10 5.38
N GLU A 72 14.82 -18.58 4.47
CA GLU A 72 14.48 -18.86 3.08
C GLU A 72 13.26 -19.78 2.93
N LYS A 73 13.20 -20.84 3.74
CA LYS A 73 12.09 -21.79 3.71
C LYS A 73 10.78 -21.13 4.13
N ALA A 74 10.82 -20.30 5.17
CA ALA A 74 9.65 -19.57 5.65
C ALA A 74 9.18 -18.58 4.62
N LEU A 75 10.09 -17.91 3.91
CA LEU A 75 9.74 -17.00 2.80
C LEU A 75 9.02 -17.74 1.68
N ALA A 76 9.53 -18.91 1.29
CA ALA A 76 8.91 -19.69 0.22
C ALA A 76 7.46 -20.06 0.54
N GLU A 77 7.19 -20.43 1.79
CA GLU A 77 5.84 -20.76 2.25
C GLU A 77 4.92 -19.52 2.25
N ARG A 78 5.43 -18.37 2.63
CA ARG A 78 4.66 -17.12 2.66
C ARG A 78 4.47 -16.50 1.29
N ASP A 79 5.44 -16.66 0.39
CA ASP A 79 5.40 -16.05 -0.94
C ASP A 79 4.17 -16.52 -1.75
N ALA A 80 3.76 -17.77 -1.61
CA ALA A 80 2.56 -18.27 -2.27
C ALA A 80 1.31 -17.55 -1.75
N ILE A 81 1.25 -17.29 -0.45
CA ILE A 81 0.14 -16.57 0.18
C ILE A 81 0.13 -15.11 -0.28
N VAL A 82 1.30 -14.47 -0.27
CA VAL A 82 1.46 -13.08 -0.72
C VAL A 82 0.99 -12.94 -2.17
N SER A 83 1.46 -13.81 -3.05
CA SER A 83 1.09 -13.76 -4.47
C SER A 83 -0.41 -13.88 -4.69
N ARG A 84 -1.07 -14.76 -3.96
CA ARG A 84 -2.52 -14.95 -4.07
C ARG A 84 -3.27 -13.70 -3.59
N ILE A 85 -2.90 -13.17 -2.44
CA ILE A 85 -3.54 -11.99 -1.87
C ILE A 85 -3.33 -10.78 -2.79
N GLU A 86 -2.12 -10.61 -3.31
CA GLU A 86 -1.82 -9.51 -4.22
C GLU A 86 -2.62 -9.60 -5.52
N ALA A 87 -2.78 -10.81 -6.06
CA ALA A 87 -3.60 -10.99 -7.25
C ALA A 87 -5.07 -10.64 -6.99
N GLU A 88 -5.60 -11.04 -5.84
CA GLU A 88 -6.99 -10.76 -5.46
C GLU A 88 -7.23 -9.26 -5.18
N ALA A 89 -6.27 -8.58 -4.59
CA ALA A 89 -6.40 -7.18 -4.19
C ALA A 89 -5.96 -6.17 -5.26
N LYS A 90 -5.28 -6.63 -6.29
CA LYS A 90 -4.64 -5.76 -7.29
C LYS A 90 -5.55 -4.70 -7.86
N GLU A 91 -6.73 -5.09 -8.33
CA GLU A 91 -7.65 -4.17 -8.99
C GLU A 91 -8.13 -3.07 -8.06
N GLU A 92 -8.50 -3.42 -6.83
CA GLU A 92 -8.96 -2.44 -5.85
C GLU A 92 -7.84 -1.48 -5.42
N VAL A 93 -6.64 -2.01 -5.21
CA VAL A 93 -5.49 -1.19 -4.83
C VAL A 93 -5.09 -0.25 -5.96
N GLU A 94 -5.04 -0.74 -7.19
CA GLU A 94 -4.72 0.11 -8.34
C GLU A 94 -5.77 1.19 -8.56
N SER A 95 -7.05 0.87 -8.34
CA SER A 95 -8.12 1.85 -8.41
C SER A 95 -7.94 2.94 -7.35
N ALA A 96 -7.61 2.55 -6.12
CA ALA A 96 -7.32 3.51 -5.05
C ALA A 96 -6.12 4.39 -5.41
N CYS A 97 -5.08 3.81 -6.00
CA CYS A 97 -3.90 4.57 -6.45
C CYS A 97 -4.26 5.61 -7.51
N ARG A 98 -5.06 5.23 -8.49
CA ARG A 98 -5.50 6.18 -9.53
C ARG A 98 -6.32 7.31 -8.93
N ASN A 99 -7.18 7.00 -7.97
CA ASN A 99 -7.98 8.01 -7.26
C ASN A 99 -7.09 8.97 -6.45
N ILE A 100 -6.11 8.42 -5.74
CA ILE A 100 -5.16 9.22 -4.96
C ILE A 100 -4.41 10.19 -5.88
N LEU A 101 -3.95 9.71 -7.04
CA LEU A 101 -3.27 10.58 -8.00
C LEU A 101 -4.18 11.72 -8.48
N ARG A 102 -5.46 11.45 -8.76
CA ARG A 102 -6.40 12.49 -9.17
C ARG A 102 -6.70 13.48 -8.04
N ARG A 103 -6.88 12.97 -6.81
CA ARG A 103 -7.29 13.78 -5.66
C ARG A 103 -6.19 14.71 -5.18
N PHE A 104 -4.94 14.27 -5.22
CA PHE A 104 -3.84 14.95 -4.56
C PHE A 104 -2.78 15.52 -5.49
N ALA A 105 -2.75 15.12 -6.77
CA ALA A 105 -1.76 15.63 -7.73
C ALA A 105 -2.12 17.01 -8.28
N GLY A 106 -3.39 17.35 -8.31
CA GLY A 106 -3.85 18.66 -8.78
C GLY A 106 -3.63 19.71 -7.69
N ALA A 107 -2.65 20.49 -7.81
CA ALA A 107 -2.35 21.53 -6.85
C ALA A 107 -3.36 22.65 -6.87
#